data_678966001cd5cbc69ef0c5b803bd8c44
#
_entry.id   678966001cd5cbc69ef0c5b803bd8c44
#
_cell.length_a   1.000
_cell.length_b   1.000
_cell.length_c   1.000
_cell.angle_alpha   90.00
_cell.angle_beta   90.00
_cell.angle_gamma   90.00
#
_symmetry.space_group_name_H-M   'P 1'
#
loop_
_entity.id
_entity.type
_entity.pdbx_description
1 polymer ?
#
loop_
_entity_poly.entity_id
_entity_poly.type
_entity_poly.pdbx_seq_one_letter_code
_entity_poly.pdbx_strand_id
1 'polypeptide(L)'
;AGMDVAVLACTHFPLVKEELTAASTDLRFIDGAAGIARRILYLAGTDFAEAAPTPGLFVSTGPAALAEGYKPALAEYGLTRFETL
;
A
#
# COMPACT_ATOMS: atom_id res chain seq x y z
N ALA A 1 14.22 -7.01 25.07
CA ALA A 1 13.39 -8.10 25.56
C ALA A 1 12.04 -7.55 25.99
N GLY A 2 10.97 -8.30 25.81
CA GLY A 2 9.62 -7.90 26.20
C GLY A 2 8.84 -7.09 25.17
N MET A 3 9.33 -6.93 23.96
CA MET A 3 8.60 -6.31 22.87
C MET A 3 7.75 -7.36 22.14
N ASP A 4 6.44 -7.13 22.04
CA ASP A 4 5.48 -8.05 21.43
C ASP A 4 4.74 -7.42 20.23
N VAL A 5 4.78 -6.10 20.11
CA VAL A 5 4.14 -5.35 19.03
C VAL A 5 5.10 -4.32 18.47
N ALA A 6 5.17 -4.23 17.15
CA ALA A 6 5.89 -3.19 16.44
C ALA A 6 4.94 -2.41 15.51
N VAL A 7 4.97 -1.09 15.60
CA VAL A 7 4.18 -0.21 14.73
C VAL A 7 5.00 0.14 13.50
N LEU A 8 4.46 -0.16 12.33
CA LEU A 8 5.07 0.21 11.05
C LEU A 8 4.69 1.68 10.72
N ALA A 9 5.51 2.60 11.20
CA ALA A 9 5.29 4.04 11.07
C ALA A 9 5.95 4.64 9.81
N CYS A 10 5.92 3.90 8.72
CA CYS A 10 6.46 4.30 7.42
C CYS A 10 5.48 3.88 6.34
N THR A 11 5.36 4.68 5.29
CA THR A 11 4.42 4.40 4.19
C THR A 11 4.78 3.15 3.38
N HIS A 12 6.06 2.76 3.36
CA HIS A 12 6.55 1.62 2.57
C HIS A 12 6.65 0.30 3.37
N PHE A 13 6.83 0.35 4.67
CA PHE A 13 7.01 -0.85 5.50
C PHE A 13 5.81 -1.80 5.47
N PRO A 14 4.55 -1.34 5.39
CA PRO A 14 3.42 -2.25 5.22
C PRO A 14 3.51 -3.13 3.98
N LEU A 15 4.22 -2.70 2.94
CA LEU A 15 4.41 -3.46 1.71
C LEU A 15 5.28 -4.72 1.90
N VAL A 16 6.12 -4.74 2.94
CA VAL A 16 7.01 -5.88 3.29
C VAL A 16 6.61 -6.51 4.63
N LYS A 17 5.37 -6.34 5.04
CA LYS A 17 4.87 -6.83 6.33
C LYS A 17 4.94 -8.35 6.45
N GLU A 18 4.71 -9.06 5.36
CA GLU A 18 4.79 -10.53 5.34
C GLU A 18 6.22 -11.01 5.59
N GLU A 19 7.20 -10.37 4.94
CA GLU A 19 8.62 -10.68 5.12
C GLU A 19 9.09 -10.35 6.54
N LEU A 20 8.64 -9.22 7.10
CA LEU A 20 8.93 -8.85 8.49
C LEU A 20 8.34 -9.87 9.47
N THR A 21 7.12 -10.32 9.23
CA THR A 21 6.45 -11.31 10.07
C THR A 21 7.16 -12.66 10.00
N ALA A 22 7.61 -13.06 8.82
CA ALA A 22 8.38 -14.30 8.63
C ALA A 22 9.75 -14.24 9.33
N ALA A 23 10.38 -13.05 9.34
CA ALA A 23 11.68 -12.86 9.98
C ALA A 23 11.60 -12.78 11.52
N SER A 24 10.46 -12.43 12.08
CA SER A 24 10.28 -12.25 13.52
C SER A 24 8.91 -12.73 13.97
N THR A 25 8.79 -14.01 14.25
CA THR A 25 7.54 -14.68 14.62
C THR A 25 6.98 -14.26 15.98
N ASP A 26 7.84 -13.71 16.85
CA ASP A 26 7.47 -13.27 18.20
C ASP A 26 6.92 -11.83 18.23
N LEU A 27 6.99 -11.12 17.11
CA LEU A 27 6.48 -9.76 16.97
C LEU A 27 5.21 -9.72 16.12
N ARG A 28 4.22 -8.99 16.62
CA ARG A 28 3.05 -8.62 15.82
C ARG A 28 3.26 -7.24 15.22
N PHE A 29 3.18 -7.15 13.90
CA PHE A 29 3.30 -5.88 13.18
C PHE A 29 1.93 -5.27 12.92
N ILE A 30 1.76 -3.99 13.27
CA ILE A 30 0.56 -3.21 13.00
C ILE A 30 0.91 -1.95 12.19
N ASP A 31 -0.03 -1.48 11.41
CA ASP A 31 0.10 -0.25 10.61
C ASP A 31 -1.20 0.54 10.60
N GLY A 32 -1.15 1.75 10.05
CA GLY A 32 -2.29 2.65 10.00
C GLY A 32 -3.23 2.48 8.80
N ALA A 33 -2.96 1.55 7.88
CA ALA A 33 -3.66 1.47 6.60
C ALA A 33 -5.19 1.30 6.76
N ALA A 34 -5.63 0.37 7.59
CA ALA A 34 -7.05 0.14 7.82
C ALA A 34 -7.76 1.36 8.48
N GLY A 35 -7.09 2.03 9.41
CA GLY A 35 -7.60 3.24 10.05
C GLY A 35 -7.73 4.40 9.05
N ILE A 36 -6.73 4.59 8.22
CA ILE A 36 -6.73 5.59 7.16
C ILE A 36 -7.84 5.31 6.15
N ALA A 37 -7.98 4.07 5.70
CA ALA A 37 -9.03 3.67 4.77
C ALA A 37 -10.43 3.96 5.33
N ARG A 38 -10.69 3.60 6.59
CA ARG A 38 -11.96 3.92 7.26
C ARG A 38 -12.21 5.43 7.31
N ARG A 39 -11.20 6.22 7.60
CA ARG A 39 -11.34 7.68 7.64
C ARG A 39 -11.63 8.27 6.27
N ILE A 40 -11.00 7.76 5.22
CA ILE A 40 -11.28 8.17 3.84
C ILE A 40 -12.75 7.87 3.50
N LEU A 41 -13.22 6.66 3.77
CA LEU A 41 -14.62 6.29 3.51
C LEU A 41 -15.61 7.15 4.30
N TYR A 42 -15.30 7.45 5.55
CA TYR A 42 -16.13 8.34 6.37
C TYR A 42 -16.27 9.75 5.79
N LEU A 43 -15.15 10.32 5.30
CA LEU A 43 -15.14 11.68 4.74
C LEU A 43 -15.70 11.74 3.32
N ALA A 44 -15.46 10.71 2.52
CA ALA A 44 -15.86 10.66 1.12
C ALA A 44 -17.31 10.17 0.90
N GLY A 45 -17.89 9.53 1.91
CA GLY A 45 -19.22 8.93 1.82
C GLY A 45 -19.23 7.58 1.11
N THR A 46 -20.44 7.03 0.90
CA THR A 46 -20.64 5.68 0.35
C THR A 46 -20.60 5.63 -1.17
N ASP A 47 -20.57 6.76 -1.85
CA ASP A 47 -20.65 6.84 -3.32
C ASP A 47 -19.45 6.16 -4.04
N PHE A 48 -18.36 5.94 -3.30
CA PHE A 48 -17.21 5.19 -3.82
C PHE A 48 -17.47 3.71 -4.10
N ALA A 49 -18.40 3.09 -3.38
CA ALA A 49 -18.65 1.65 -3.47
C ALA A 49 -19.33 1.25 -4.79
N GLU A 50 -19.95 2.20 -5.48
CA GLU A 50 -20.70 1.95 -6.71
C GLU A 50 -19.95 2.31 -7.99
N ALA A 51 -18.77 2.92 -7.87
CA ALA A 51 -17.96 3.22 -9.05
C ALA A 51 -17.42 1.93 -9.68
N ALA A 52 -17.61 1.79 -10.98
CA ALA A 52 -16.99 0.70 -11.73
C ALA A 52 -15.46 0.77 -11.58
N PRO A 53 -14.78 -0.36 -11.38
CA PRO A 53 -13.33 -0.35 -11.26
C PRO A 53 -12.70 0.18 -12.55
N THR A 54 -11.98 1.27 -12.45
CA THR A 54 -11.20 1.83 -13.56
C THR A 54 -9.72 1.53 -13.33
N PRO A 55 -8.93 1.31 -14.39
CA PRO A 55 -7.49 1.13 -14.24
C PRO A 55 -6.85 2.31 -13.53
N GLY A 56 -6.15 2.04 -12.43
CA GLY A 56 -5.44 3.06 -11.69
C GLY A 56 -4.22 3.55 -12.46
N LEU A 57 -3.86 4.82 -12.25
CA LEU A 57 -2.70 5.46 -12.85
C LEU A 57 -1.59 5.59 -11.81
N PHE A 58 -0.41 5.08 -12.15
CA PHE A 58 0.83 5.31 -11.41
C PHE A 58 1.63 6.41 -12.11
N VAL A 59 1.96 7.46 -11.38
CA VAL A 59 2.76 8.58 -11.88
C VAL A 59 4.10 8.61 -11.15
N SER A 60 5.19 8.59 -11.91
CA SER A 60 6.55 8.67 -11.38
C SER A 60 7.20 10.00 -11.77
N THR A 61 7.98 10.56 -10.86
CA THR A 61 8.86 11.70 -11.14
C THR A 61 10.24 11.29 -11.63
N GLY A 62 10.56 9.98 -11.52
CA GLY A 62 11.82 9.41 -11.98
C GLY A 62 11.72 8.82 -13.39
N PRO A 63 12.85 8.36 -13.95
CA PRO A 63 12.88 7.72 -15.26
C PRO A 63 11.94 6.51 -15.33
N ALA A 64 11.26 6.33 -16.45
CA ALA A 64 10.32 5.23 -16.68
C ALA A 64 10.95 3.85 -16.44
N ALA A 65 12.25 3.70 -16.75
CA ALA A 65 12.99 2.46 -16.52
C ALA A 65 13.02 2.00 -15.05
N LEU A 66 12.98 2.93 -14.09
CA LEU A 66 12.94 2.60 -12.66
C LEU A 66 11.60 2.01 -12.24
N ALA A 67 10.52 2.34 -12.93
CA ALA A 67 9.18 1.84 -12.62
C ALA A 67 8.95 0.41 -13.16
N GLU A 68 9.73 -0.05 -14.13
CA GLU A 68 9.52 -1.36 -14.79
C GLU A 68 9.55 -2.53 -13.81
N GLY A 69 10.49 -2.51 -12.85
CA GLY A 69 10.62 -3.56 -11.83
C GLY A 69 9.44 -3.64 -10.86
N TYR A 70 8.66 -2.57 -10.72
CA TYR A 70 7.53 -2.51 -9.80
C TYR A 70 6.19 -2.80 -10.47
N LYS A 71 6.12 -2.86 -11.80
CA LYS A 71 4.86 -3.06 -12.53
C LYS A 71 4.06 -4.28 -12.07
N PRO A 72 4.66 -5.47 -11.86
CA PRO A 72 3.91 -6.62 -11.39
C PRO A 72 3.24 -6.38 -10.02
N ALA A 73 3.96 -5.81 -9.08
CA ALA A 73 3.44 -5.49 -7.75
C ALA A 73 2.35 -4.40 -7.81
N LEU A 74 2.55 -3.38 -8.63
CA LEU A 74 1.58 -2.29 -8.80
C LEU A 74 0.27 -2.77 -9.45
N ALA A 75 0.36 -3.76 -10.34
CA ALA A 75 -0.81 -4.38 -10.98
C ALA A 75 -1.73 -5.06 -9.95
N GLU A 76 -1.19 -5.63 -8.88
CA GLU A 76 -1.97 -6.22 -7.78
C GLU A 76 -2.86 -5.18 -7.07
N TYR A 77 -2.47 -3.91 -7.11
CA TYR A 77 -3.25 -2.79 -6.58
C TYR A 77 -4.14 -2.11 -7.65
N GLY A 78 -4.27 -2.70 -8.83
CA GLY A 78 -5.04 -2.13 -9.93
C GLY A 78 -4.38 -0.96 -10.65
N LEU A 79 -3.09 -0.71 -10.40
CA LEU A 79 -2.31 0.36 -11.02
C LEU A 79 -1.67 -0.17 -12.30
N THR A 80 -2.41 -0.11 -13.40
CA THR A 80 -2.01 -0.71 -14.69
C THR A 80 -1.64 0.31 -15.76
N ARG A 81 -1.84 1.60 -15.47
CA ARG A 81 -1.43 2.71 -16.33
C ARG A 81 -0.23 3.41 -15.71
N PHE A 82 0.76 3.78 -16.51
CA PHE A 82 2.02 4.37 -16.03
C PHE A 82 2.32 5.64 -16.81
N GLU A 83 2.65 6.69 -16.08
CA GLU A 83 3.08 7.98 -16.65
C GLU A 83 4.31 8.49 -15.90
N THR A 84 5.14 9.27 -16.58
CA THR A 84 6.28 9.97 -16.00
C THR A 84 6.07 11.48 -16.15
N LEU A 85 6.29 12.19 -15.07
CA LEU A 85 6.31 13.66 -15.09
C LEU A 85 7.60 14.19 -15.70
#